data_529238af37bcd0079b640525b70f7706
#
_entry.id   529238af37bcd0079b640525b70f7706
#
_cell.length_a   1.000
_cell.length_b   1.000
_cell.length_c   1.000
_cell.angle_alpha   90.00
_cell.angle_beta   90.00
_cell.angle_gamma   90.00
#
_symmetry.space_group_name_H-M   'P 1'
#
loop_
_entity.id
_entity.type
_entity.pdbx_description
1 polymer ?
#
loop_
_entity_poly.entity_id
_entity_poly.type
_entity_poly.pdbx_seq_one_letter_code
_entity_poly.pdbx_strand_id
1 'polypeptide(L)'
;MIDDVTGTVWSHLDGAAVAGELVGMQLEIRGLLTTTWGSWLEEHPETRVPAVDTGYGYFRATVGRGGLSRTFLETLPALDERLAENALVIGVLAGDEARAFPLGARPDDVPQQDVVGGVPVVILEDTGGIPSVAYHRALTDGRVLDFERLDGTIVDRETGSRWNSMGLAIEGEFAGVQLAFVTSFFTEWYGWAAFHPETSIYEPPGSA
;
A
#
# COMPACT_ATOMS: atom_id res chain seq x y z
N MET A 1 4.86 16.40 -10.04
CA MET A 1 6.34 16.57 -10.22
C MET A 1 6.59 17.18 -11.59
N ILE A 2 7.72 17.85 -11.78
CA ILE A 2 8.14 18.37 -13.11
C ILE A 2 9.50 17.75 -13.41
N ASP A 3 9.70 17.18 -14.59
CA ASP A 3 11.02 16.71 -14.99
C ASP A 3 11.85 17.87 -15.57
N ASP A 4 13.15 17.85 -15.32
CA ASP A 4 14.07 18.95 -15.69
C ASP A 4 14.47 18.95 -17.18
N VAL A 5 14.19 17.87 -17.92
CA VAL A 5 14.62 17.71 -19.30
C VAL A 5 13.58 18.25 -20.28
N THR A 6 12.33 17.85 -20.10
CA THR A 6 11.22 18.22 -20.99
C THR A 6 10.28 19.25 -20.39
N GLY A 7 10.37 19.51 -19.08
CA GLY A 7 9.42 20.34 -18.34
C GLY A 7 8.03 19.71 -18.23
N THR A 8 7.90 18.42 -18.49
CA THR A 8 6.64 17.71 -18.39
C THR A 8 6.20 17.61 -16.94
N VAL A 9 4.91 17.85 -16.68
CA VAL A 9 4.28 17.69 -15.37
C VAL A 9 3.75 16.26 -15.23
N TRP A 10 4.16 15.59 -14.16
CA TRP A 10 3.77 14.23 -13.85
C TRP A 10 2.91 14.18 -12.59
N SER A 11 1.84 13.40 -12.62
CA SER A 11 1.12 13.01 -11.41
C SER A 11 2.05 12.14 -10.54
N HIS A 12 2.12 12.46 -9.26
CA HIS A 12 2.98 11.70 -8.34
C HIS A 12 2.29 10.48 -7.74
N LEU A 13 0.99 10.37 -7.89
CA LEU A 13 0.26 9.20 -7.39
C LEU A 13 0.22 8.09 -8.44
N ASP A 14 -0.23 8.39 -9.64
CA ASP A 14 -0.44 7.41 -10.70
C ASP A 14 0.65 7.43 -11.79
N GLY A 15 1.61 8.33 -11.71
CA GLY A 15 2.74 8.40 -12.64
C GLY A 15 2.36 8.82 -14.07
N ALA A 16 1.17 9.38 -14.29
CA ALA A 16 0.75 9.86 -15.59
C ALA A 16 1.35 11.22 -15.94
N ALA A 17 1.78 11.43 -17.18
CA ALA A 17 2.15 12.73 -17.72
C ALA A 17 0.89 13.55 -18.01
N VAL A 18 0.64 14.60 -17.21
CA VAL A 18 -0.61 15.38 -17.23
C VAL A 18 -0.51 16.70 -18.01
N ALA A 19 0.71 17.21 -18.23
CA ALA A 19 0.96 18.42 -19.03
C ALA A 19 2.39 18.40 -19.57
N GLY A 20 2.63 19.00 -20.74
CA GLY A 20 3.94 19.12 -21.37
C GLY A 20 4.15 18.20 -22.56
N GLU A 21 5.42 18.04 -22.95
CA GLU A 21 5.79 17.32 -24.19
C GLU A 21 5.41 15.84 -24.16
N LEU A 22 5.45 15.20 -22.99
CA LEU A 22 5.23 13.76 -22.82
C LEU A 22 3.81 13.40 -22.38
N VAL A 23 2.84 14.32 -22.53
CA VAL A 23 1.43 14.04 -22.20
C VAL A 23 0.95 12.73 -22.82
N GLY A 24 0.30 11.88 -21.97
CA GLY A 24 -0.19 10.55 -22.35
C GLY A 24 0.82 9.42 -22.11
N MET A 25 2.06 9.73 -21.71
CA MET A 25 2.99 8.71 -21.24
C MET A 25 2.69 8.33 -19.78
N GLN A 26 3.01 7.07 -19.46
CA GLN A 26 2.84 6.47 -18.14
C GLN A 26 4.17 5.95 -17.61
N LEU A 27 4.53 6.34 -16.40
CA LEU A 27 5.67 5.75 -15.69
C LEU A 27 5.33 4.35 -15.19
N GLU A 28 6.31 3.47 -15.16
CA GLU A 28 6.17 2.17 -14.52
C GLU A 28 6.03 2.34 -12.99
N ILE A 29 4.95 1.80 -12.44
CA ILE A 29 4.71 1.80 -11.00
C ILE A 29 5.30 0.52 -10.42
N ARG A 30 6.15 0.68 -9.39
CA ARG A 30 6.77 -0.43 -8.67
C ARG A 30 6.36 -0.39 -7.21
N GLY A 31 6.10 -1.56 -6.64
CA GLY A 31 5.82 -1.70 -5.22
C GLY A 31 6.98 -1.21 -4.37
N LEU A 32 6.70 -0.36 -3.41
CA LEU A 32 7.64 0.08 -2.40
C LEU A 32 7.14 -0.35 -1.03
N LEU A 33 7.89 -1.25 -0.39
CA LEU A 33 7.57 -1.71 0.95
C LEU A 33 7.91 -0.63 1.98
N THR A 34 6.93 -0.28 2.80
CA THR A 34 7.13 0.53 4.00
C THR A 34 7.19 -0.42 5.19
N THR A 35 8.23 -0.31 6.00
CA THR A 35 8.41 -1.17 7.17
C THR A 35 8.95 -0.38 8.36
N THR A 36 8.92 -0.95 9.55
CA THR A 36 9.55 -0.35 10.71
C THR A 36 11.07 -0.51 10.64
N TRP A 37 11.80 0.42 11.28
CA TRP A 37 13.26 0.30 11.39
C TRP A 37 13.70 -1.00 12.06
N GLY A 38 12.94 -1.46 13.07
CA GLY A 38 13.20 -2.73 13.74
C GLY A 38 13.12 -3.92 12.79
N SER A 39 11.98 -4.06 12.09
CA SER A 39 11.78 -5.13 11.11
C SER A 39 12.79 -5.08 9.97
N TRP A 40 13.15 -3.88 9.50
CA TRP A 40 14.19 -3.72 8.48
C TRP A 40 15.55 -4.25 8.96
N LEU A 41 15.95 -3.94 10.21
CA LEU A 41 17.23 -4.40 10.77
C LEU A 41 17.29 -5.91 11.00
N GLU A 42 16.16 -6.56 11.29
CA GLU A 42 16.11 -8.02 11.43
C GLU A 42 16.46 -8.72 10.11
N GLU A 43 16.03 -8.16 8.98
CA GLU A 43 16.32 -8.71 7.66
C GLU A 43 17.64 -8.19 7.06
N HIS A 44 18.02 -6.95 7.41
CA HIS A 44 19.17 -6.24 6.86
C HIS A 44 20.10 -5.69 7.97
N PRO A 45 20.71 -6.56 8.80
CA PRO A 45 21.49 -6.13 9.96
C PRO A 45 22.73 -5.29 9.60
N GLU A 46 23.23 -5.40 8.36
CA GLU A 46 24.38 -4.63 7.86
C GLU A 46 24.00 -3.21 7.38
N THR A 47 22.75 -2.79 7.53
CA THR A 47 22.31 -1.47 7.08
C THR A 47 23.05 -0.36 7.83
N ARG A 48 23.61 0.58 7.07
CA ARG A 48 24.30 1.75 7.60
C ARG A 48 23.39 2.98 7.58
N VAL A 49 23.36 3.71 8.68
CA VAL A 49 22.65 4.99 8.77
C VAL A 49 23.68 6.11 8.65
N PRO A 50 23.41 7.16 7.83
CA PRO A 50 24.25 8.35 7.80
C PRO A 50 24.42 8.96 9.20
N ALA A 51 25.60 9.53 9.48
CA ALA A 51 25.84 10.22 10.74
C ALA A 51 24.81 11.35 10.97
N VAL A 52 24.30 11.43 12.18
CA VAL A 52 23.18 12.34 12.53
C VAL A 52 23.60 13.82 12.56
N ASP A 53 24.89 14.09 12.73
CA ASP A 53 25.42 15.47 12.76
C ASP A 53 25.77 15.93 11.35
N THR A 54 24.75 16.48 10.68
CA THR A 54 24.88 17.05 9.33
C THR A 54 25.06 18.56 9.35
N GLY A 55 25.08 19.23 10.52
CA GLY A 55 25.03 20.69 10.65
C GLY A 55 23.67 21.31 10.29
N TYR A 56 22.71 20.53 9.82
CA TYR A 56 21.37 20.98 9.40
C TYR A 56 20.27 20.61 10.40
N GLY A 57 20.56 20.69 11.70
CA GLY A 57 19.62 20.28 12.76
C GLY A 57 18.26 20.98 12.74
N TYR A 58 18.18 22.18 12.15
CA TYR A 58 16.91 22.92 11.98
C TYR A 58 15.97 22.31 10.92
N PHE A 59 16.45 21.43 10.06
CA PHE A 59 15.63 20.69 9.10
C PHE A 59 15.08 19.36 9.66
N ARG A 60 15.33 19.05 10.91
CA ARG A 60 14.72 17.87 11.55
C ARG A 60 13.23 18.10 11.64
N ALA A 61 12.48 17.43 10.76
CA ALA A 61 11.03 17.45 10.83
C ALA A 61 10.57 16.78 12.13
N THR A 62 9.81 17.52 12.92
CA THR A 62 9.00 16.93 13.98
C THR A 62 7.77 16.36 13.29
N VAL A 63 7.65 15.04 13.22
CA VAL A 63 6.41 14.42 12.76
C VAL A 63 5.36 14.69 13.83
N GLY A 64 4.55 15.73 13.60
CA GLY A 64 3.40 16.05 14.44
C GLY A 64 2.29 15.03 14.19
N ARG A 65 1.75 14.46 15.24
CA ARG A 65 0.48 13.73 15.19
C ARG A 65 -0.66 14.76 15.23
N GLY A 66 -0.91 15.43 14.13
CA GLY A 66 -2.03 16.36 14.00
C GLY A 66 -2.84 16.02 12.76
N GLY A 67 -4.14 16.27 12.78
CA GLY A 67 -4.96 16.23 11.57
C GLY A 67 -4.48 17.27 10.54
N LEU A 68 -5.00 17.19 9.33
CA LEU A 68 -4.70 18.14 8.26
C LEU A 68 -5.12 19.56 8.66
N SER A 69 -4.31 20.55 8.32
CA SER A 69 -4.67 21.92 8.62
C SER A 69 -5.88 22.35 7.79
N ARG A 70 -6.74 23.21 8.36
CA ARG A 70 -7.91 23.72 7.66
C ARG A 70 -7.53 24.39 6.33
N THR A 71 -6.43 25.14 6.32
CA THR A 71 -5.91 25.80 5.10
C THR A 71 -5.55 24.77 4.03
N PHE A 72 -5.02 23.61 4.41
CA PHE A 72 -4.72 22.54 3.47
C PHE A 72 -6.02 21.91 2.94
N LEU A 73 -6.98 21.59 3.82
CA LEU A 73 -8.27 21.02 3.43
C LEU A 73 -9.03 21.91 2.44
N GLU A 74 -8.94 23.23 2.61
CA GLU A 74 -9.54 24.22 1.70
C GLU A 74 -8.90 24.22 0.29
N THR A 75 -7.74 23.60 0.10
CA THR A 75 -7.11 23.43 -1.22
C THR A 75 -7.62 22.21 -1.99
N LEU A 76 -8.33 21.29 -1.32
CA LEU A 76 -8.85 20.09 -1.96
C LEU A 76 -10.15 20.43 -2.72
N PRO A 77 -10.36 19.85 -3.92
CA PRO A 77 -11.53 20.16 -4.75
C PRO A 77 -12.84 19.67 -4.11
N ALA A 78 -12.79 18.58 -3.38
CA ALA A 78 -13.86 18.01 -2.57
C ALA A 78 -13.29 17.13 -1.48
N LEU A 79 -13.94 17.08 -0.33
CA LEU A 79 -13.64 16.10 0.71
C LEU A 79 -14.62 14.93 0.59
N ASP A 80 -14.08 13.74 0.57
CA ASP A 80 -14.86 12.52 0.65
C ASP A 80 -14.97 12.11 2.13
N GLU A 81 -16.18 12.15 2.68
CA GLU A 81 -16.46 11.94 4.10
C GLU A 81 -16.73 10.47 4.46
N ARG A 82 -16.61 9.54 3.48
CA ARG A 82 -16.83 8.09 3.73
C ARG A 82 -15.84 7.52 4.75
N LEU A 83 -14.62 8.07 4.83
CA LEU A 83 -13.63 7.79 5.88
C LEU A 83 -13.12 9.10 6.47
N ALA A 84 -12.44 9.01 7.61
CA ALA A 84 -11.71 10.17 8.13
C ALA A 84 -10.65 10.62 7.13
N GLU A 85 -10.48 11.92 6.94
CA GLU A 85 -9.59 12.52 5.93
C GLU A 85 -8.16 11.97 5.94
N ASN A 86 -7.63 11.73 7.15
CA ASN A 86 -6.29 11.18 7.38
C ASN A 86 -6.29 9.67 7.69
N ALA A 87 -7.38 8.97 7.43
CA ALA A 87 -7.39 7.52 7.53
C ALA A 87 -6.37 6.93 6.54
N LEU A 88 -5.51 6.06 7.04
CA LEU A 88 -4.54 5.36 6.20
C LEU A 88 -5.23 4.25 5.42
N VAL A 89 -4.93 4.17 4.14
CA VAL A 89 -5.48 3.16 3.23
C VAL A 89 -4.38 2.56 2.34
N ILE A 90 -4.59 1.32 1.92
CA ILE A 90 -3.95 0.80 0.72
C ILE A 90 -4.96 0.96 -0.42
N GLY A 91 -4.69 1.89 -1.32
CA GLY A 91 -5.46 2.03 -2.55
C GLY A 91 -4.96 1.05 -3.60
N VAL A 92 -5.84 0.24 -4.15
CA VAL A 92 -5.54 -0.79 -5.15
C VAL A 92 -6.16 -0.41 -6.49
N LEU A 93 -5.35 -0.48 -7.56
CA LEU A 93 -5.80 -0.34 -8.94
C LEU A 93 -5.65 -1.69 -9.65
N ALA A 94 -6.74 -2.25 -10.11
CA ALA A 94 -6.73 -3.50 -10.88
C ALA A 94 -7.88 -3.52 -11.89
N GLY A 95 -7.60 -3.93 -13.12
CA GLY A 95 -8.54 -3.75 -14.22
C GLY A 95 -8.94 -2.28 -14.34
N ASP A 96 -10.23 -2.02 -14.41
CA ASP A 96 -10.81 -0.66 -14.47
C ASP A 96 -11.36 -0.21 -13.09
N GLU A 97 -10.99 -0.89 -12.01
CA GLU A 97 -11.49 -0.62 -10.67
C GLU A 97 -10.41 -0.04 -9.76
N ALA A 98 -10.84 0.90 -8.91
CA ALA A 98 -10.09 1.40 -7.77
C ALA A 98 -10.80 0.99 -6.47
N ARG A 99 -10.03 0.46 -5.50
CA ARG A 99 -10.57 0.08 -4.19
C ARG A 99 -9.62 0.47 -3.08
N ALA A 100 -10.16 1.11 -2.05
CA ALA A 100 -9.42 1.44 -0.83
C ALA A 100 -9.62 0.36 0.23
N PHE A 101 -8.52 -0.06 0.84
CA PHE A 101 -8.49 -0.99 1.98
C PHE A 101 -8.04 -0.20 3.21
N PRO A 102 -8.98 0.17 4.12
CA PRO A 102 -8.64 0.94 5.31
C PRO A 102 -7.75 0.14 6.26
N LEU A 103 -6.75 0.82 6.85
CA LEU A 103 -5.83 0.24 7.81
C LEU A 103 -6.25 0.57 9.24
N GLY A 104 -5.96 -0.34 10.17
CA GLY A 104 -6.19 -0.11 11.61
C GLY A 104 -7.62 -0.17 12.09
N ALA A 105 -8.59 -0.48 11.23
CA ALA A 105 -10.01 -0.55 11.56
C ALA A 105 -10.51 -1.95 11.94
N ARG A 106 -9.62 -2.90 12.28
CA ARG A 106 -9.99 -4.31 12.37
C ARG A 106 -9.87 -4.86 13.80
N PRO A 107 -10.94 -5.52 14.31
CA PRO A 107 -10.86 -6.30 15.53
C PRO A 107 -10.14 -7.65 15.35
N ASP A 108 -10.09 -8.16 14.10
CA ASP A 108 -9.61 -9.49 13.80
C ASP A 108 -8.39 -9.42 12.87
N ASP A 109 -7.29 -9.94 13.28
CA ASP A 109 -5.99 -10.07 12.60
C ASP A 109 -6.03 -10.86 11.26
N VAL A 110 -7.13 -10.77 10.49
CA VAL A 110 -7.30 -11.53 9.23
C VAL A 110 -6.77 -10.72 8.06
N PRO A 111 -5.97 -11.30 7.15
CA PRO A 111 -5.54 -10.63 5.93
C PRO A 111 -6.73 -10.09 5.13
N GLN A 112 -6.64 -8.84 4.66
CA GLN A 112 -7.69 -8.27 3.82
C GLN A 112 -7.56 -8.85 2.41
N GLN A 113 -8.61 -9.49 1.93
CA GLN A 113 -8.59 -10.12 0.60
C GLN A 113 -9.93 -9.93 -0.11
N ASP A 114 -9.84 -9.67 -1.41
CA ASP A 114 -10.99 -9.37 -2.25
C ASP A 114 -10.70 -9.68 -3.72
N VAL A 115 -11.66 -9.34 -4.59
CA VAL A 115 -11.48 -9.31 -6.05
C VAL A 115 -11.72 -7.88 -6.51
N VAL A 116 -10.70 -7.24 -7.06
CA VAL A 116 -10.74 -5.89 -7.60
C VAL A 116 -10.55 -5.96 -9.10
N GLY A 117 -11.50 -5.46 -9.89
CA GLY A 117 -11.44 -5.51 -11.34
C GLY A 117 -11.19 -6.91 -11.91
N GLY A 118 -11.76 -7.95 -11.28
CA GLY A 118 -11.52 -9.34 -11.65
C GLY A 118 -10.20 -9.94 -11.18
N VAL A 119 -9.36 -9.18 -10.48
CA VAL A 119 -8.06 -9.62 -9.95
C VAL A 119 -8.19 -10.00 -8.48
N PRO A 120 -7.92 -11.25 -8.09
CA PRO A 120 -7.87 -11.66 -6.69
C PRO A 120 -6.67 -11.01 -5.98
N VAL A 121 -6.92 -10.21 -4.94
CA VAL A 121 -5.90 -9.45 -4.23
C VAL A 121 -5.88 -9.77 -2.74
N VAL A 122 -4.74 -9.60 -2.11
CA VAL A 122 -4.54 -9.68 -0.66
C VAL A 122 -3.61 -8.59 -0.19
N ILE A 123 -3.89 -8.06 1.00
CA ILE A 123 -3.00 -7.20 1.76
C ILE A 123 -2.52 -8.00 2.96
N LEU A 124 -1.23 -8.28 3.00
CA LEU A 124 -0.59 -9.02 4.07
C LEU A 124 0.02 -8.03 5.06
N GLU A 125 -0.31 -8.20 6.31
CA GLU A 125 0.15 -7.36 7.42
C GLU A 125 0.82 -8.25 8.45
N ASP A 126 2.00 -7.89 8.89
CA ASP A 126 2.67 -8.58 9.99
C ASP A 126 2.16 -8.06 11.33
N THR A 127 2.33 -8.83 12.40
CA THR A 127 1.88 -8.43 13.74
C THR A 127 2.62 -7.15 14.17
N GLY A 128 1.90 -6.02 14.19
CA GLY A 128 2.49 -4.70 14.46
C GLY A 128 3.24 -4.07 13.28
N GLY A 129 3.19 -4.69 12.10
CA GLY A 129 3.71 -4.13 10.85
C GLY A 129 2.77 -3.08 10.23
N ILE A 130 3.28 -2.36 9.25
CA ILE A 130 2.49 -1.44 8.43
C ILE A 130 2.38 -2.10 7.05
N PRO A 131 1.20 -2.60 6.62
CA PRO A 131 1.03 -3.09 5.27
C PRO A 131 1.23 -1.91 4.32
N SER A 132 1.92 -2.13 3.21
CA SER A 132 2.22 -1.04 2.29
C SER A 132 1.89 -1.35 0.84
N VAL A 133 1.61 -2.60 0.53
CA VAL A 133 1.32 -3.05 -0.83
C VAL A 133 0.27 -4.17 -0.85
N ALA A 134 -0.36 -4.33 -2.00
CA ALA A 134 -1.23 -5.45 -2.30
C ALA A 134 -0.53 -6.47 -3.21
N TYR A 135 -0.92 -7.71 -3.08
CA TYR A 135 -0.39 -8.82 -3.87
C TYR A 135 -1.50 -9.55 -4.62
N HIS A 136 -1.15 -10.16 -5.75
CA HIS A 136 -2.00 -11.15 -6.41
C HIS A 136 -2.12 -12.41 -5.55
N ARG A 137 -3.35 -12.88 -5.33
CA ARG A 137 -3.59 -14.20 -4.73
C ARG A 137 -3.47 -15.34 -5.76
N ALA A 138 -3.58 -15.01 -7.06
CA ALA A 138 -3.41 -15.99 -8.12
C ALA A 138 -1.92 -16.24 -8.37
N LEU A 139 -1.53 -17.51 -8.30
CA LEU A 139 -0.19 -17.99 -8.67
C LEU A 139 -0.08 -18.18 -10.19
N THR A 140 1.15 -18.31 -10.67
CA THR A 140 1.44 -18.51 -12.11
C THR A 140 0.88 -19.81 -12.68
N ASP A 141 0.58 -20.80 -11.83
CA ASP A 141 -0.05 -22.07 -12.20
C ASP A 141 -1.60 -22.01 -12.22
N GLY A 142 -2.16 -20.84 -11.89
CA GLY A 142 -3.60 -20.58 -11.89
C GLY A 142 -4.31 -20.87 -10.57
N ARG A 143 -3.61 -21.39 -9.55
CA ARG A 143 -4.19 -21.53 -8.21
C ARG A 143 -4.42 -20.14 -7.60
N VAL A 144 -5.57 -19.97 -6.95
CA VAL A 144 -5.90 -18.77 -6.18
C VAL A 144 -5.86 -19.13 -4.72
N LEU A 145 -5.03 -18.44 -3.94
CA LEU A 145 -4.84 -18.72 -2.52
C LEU A 145 -5.81 -17.90 -1.66
N ASP A 146 -6.28 -18.54 -0.58
CA ASP A 146 -6.99 -17.89 0.51
C ASP A 146 -6.10 -17.84 1.75
N PHE A 147 -5.93 -16.65 2.30
CA PHE A 147 -5.05 -16.42 3.44
C PHE A 147 -5.83 -16.31 4.74
N GLU A 148 -5.26 -16.83 5.80
CA GLU A 148 -5.75 -16.66 7.16
C GLU A 148 -4.57 -16.45 8.12
N ARG A 149 -4.90 -16.07 9.35
CA ARG A 149 -3.89 -15.96 10.41
C ARG A 149 -4.11 -17.10 11.41
N LEU A 150 -3.06 -17.90 11.61
CA LEU A 150 -3.03 -18.99 12.55
C LEU A 150 -1.92 -18.74 13.57
N ASP A 151 -2.27 -18.61 14.85
CA ASP A 151 -1.32 -18.33 15.93
C ASP A 151 -0.38 -17.13 15.63
N GLY A 152 -0.94 -16.05 15.06
CA GLY A 152 -0.19 -14.86 14.69
C GLY A 152 0.59 -14.95 13.38
N THR A 153 0.57 -16.11 12.71
CA THR A 153 1.27 -16.37 11.45
C THR A 153 0.31 -16.35 10.26
N ILE A 154 0.73 -15.73 9.15
CA ILE A 154 -0.02 -15.76 7.90
C ILE A 154 0.21 -17.10 7.22
N VAL A 155 -0.88 -17.79 6.89
CA VAL A 155 -0.86 -19.08 6.16
C VAL A 155 -1.85 -19.06 5.01
N ASP A 156 -1.57 -19.81 3.94
CA ASP A 156 -2.58 -20.12 2.93
C ASP A 156 -3.39 -21.36 3.36
N ARG A 157 -4.69 -21.38 3.02
CA ARG A 157 -5.60 -22.48 3.37
C ARG A 157 -5.38 -23.72 2.52
N GLU A 158 -4.83 -23.57 1.32
CA GLU A 158 -4.68 -24.64 0.34
C GLU A 158 -3.60 -25.63 0.75
N THR A 159 -2.50 -25.12 1.34
CA THR A 159 -1.34 -25.97 1.69
C THR A 159 -0.87 -25.80 3.13
N GLY A 160 -1.31 -24.73 3.81
CA GLY A 160 -0.80 -24.37 5.12
C GLY A 160 0.63 -23.81 5.09
N SER A 161 1.13 -23.41 3.91
CA SER A 161 2.43 -22.75 3.81
C SER A 161 2.40 -21.42 4.55
N ARG A 162 3.53 -21.04 5.17
CA ARG A 162 3.68 -19.82 5.94
C ARG A 162 4.23 -18.70 5.07
N TRP A 163 3.66 -17.52 5.23
CA TRP A 163 4.00 -16.35 4.44
C TRP A 163 4.42 -15.20 5.35
N ASN A 164 5.32 -14.34 4.86
CA ASN A 164 5.61 -13.08 5.51
C ASN A 164 4.78 -11.93 4.90
N SER A 165 4.83 -10.76 5.52
CA SER A 165 4.13 -9.56 5.04
C SER A 165 4.63 -9.03 3.70
N MET A 166 5.81 -9.47 3.25
CA MET A 166 6.36 -9.14 1.94
C MET A 166 5.86 -10.07 0.81
N GLY A 167 4.90 -10.95 1.09
CA GLY A 167 4.35 -11.86 0.11
C GLY A 167 5.27 -13.03 -0.28
N LEU A 168 6.30 -13.30 0.54
CA LEU A 168 7.18 -14.45 0.36
C LEU A 168 6.73 -15.62 1.21
N ALA A 169 6.57 -16.81 0.61
CA ALA A 169 6.39 -18.04 1.35
C ALA A 169 7.70 -18.46 2.00
N ILE A 170 7.71 -18.48 3.34
CA ILE A 170 8.92 -18.77 4.14
C ILE A 170 9.03 -20.23 4.55
N GLU A 171 7.91 -20.99 4.50
CA GLU A 171 7.86 -22.39 4.92
C GLU A 171 6.70 -23.11 4.23
N GLY A 172 6.79 -24.43 4.08
CA GLY A 172 5.74 -25.27 3.52
C GLY A 172 5.93 -25.62 2.06
N GLU A 173 4.85 -26.06 1.39
CA GLU A 173 4.87 -26.47 -0.03
C GLU A 173 5.33 -25.33 -0.96
N PHE A 174 4.93 -24.11 -0.63
CA PHE A 174 5.25 -22.92 -1.44
C PHE A 174 6.55 -22.21 -1.03
N ALA A 175 7.36 -22.78 -0.13
CA ALA A 175 8.59 -22.14 0.33
C ALA A 175 9.44 -21.58 -0.83
N GLY A 176 9.76 -20.27 -0.79
CA GLY A 176 10.48 -19.55 -1.83
C GLY A 176 9.59 -18.95 -2.94
N VAL A 177 8.28 -19.22 -2.94
CA VAL A 177 7.33 -18.57 -3.86
C VAL A 177 7.10 -17.12 -3.42
N GLN A 178 7.19 -16.18 -4.36
CA GLN A 178 6.90 -14.76 -4.16
C GLN A 178 5.59 -14.41 -4.86
N LEU A 179 4.64 -13.82 -4.14
CA LEU A 179 3.43 -13.25 -4.73
C LEU A 179 3.78 -12.05 -5.60
N ALA A 180 3.09 -11.93 -6.73
CA ALA A 180 3.25 -10.79 -7.61
C ALA A 180 2.61 -9.53 -7.02
N PHE A 181 3.27 -8.38 -7.19
CA PHE A 181 2.75 -7.07 -6.79
C PHE A 181 1.52 -6.69 -7.63
N VAL A 182 0.50 -6.15 -6.96
CA VAL A 182 -0.63 -5.44 -7.61
C VAL A 182 -0.42 -3.95 -7.44
N THR A 183 -0.68 -3.16 -8.48
CA THR A 183 -0.57 -1.71 -8.41
C THR A 183 -1.35 -1.18 -7.21
N SER A 184 -0.62 -0.67 -6.23
CA SER A 184 -1.19 -0.23 -4.97
C SER A 184 -0.37 0.88 -4.33
N PHE A 185 -1.04 1.70 -3.49
CA PHE A 185 -0.47 2.89 -2.88
C PHE A 185 -0.82 2.94 -1.40
N PHE A 186 0.18 3.07 -0.55
CA PHE A 186 -0.02 3.43 0.84
C PHE A 186 -0.18 4.96 0.93
N THR A 187 -1.35 5.43 1.34
CA THR A 187 -1.66 6.85 1.37
C THR A 187 -2.75 7.18 2.40
N GLU A 188 -3.01 8.47 2.61
CA GLU A 188 -4.15 8.94 3.37
C GLU A 188 -5.40 9.04 2.48
N TRP A 189 -6.58 8.85 3.09
CA TRP A 189 -7.87 8.81 2.40
C TRP A 189 -8.14 10.04 1.53
N TYR A 190 -7.86 11.25 2.04
CA TYR A 190 -8.08 12.47 1.25
C TYR A 190 -7.31 12.45 -0.08
N GLY A 191 -6.09 11.94 -0.05
CA GLY A 191 -5.25 11.86 -1.26
C GLY A 191 -5.79 10.82 -2.25
N TRP A 192 -6.11 9.63 -1.75
CA TRP A 192 -6.67 8.56 -2.58
C TRP A 192 -8.00 8.95 -3.22
N ALA A 193 -8.96 9.43 -2.42
CA ALA A 193 -10.30 9.79 -2.89
C ALA A 193 -10.30 10.97 -3.87
N ALA A 194 -9.36 11.92 -3.73
CA ALA A 194 -9.22 13.03 -4.66
C ALA A 194 -8.78 12.58 -6.07
N PHE A 195 -7.95 11.54 -6.16
CA PHE A 195 -7.51 10.95 -7.44
C PHE A 195 -8.48 9.91 -7.99
N HIS A 196 -9.18 9.21 -7.12
CA HIS A 196 -10.10 8.12 -7.46
C HIS A 196 -11.47 8.34 -6.81
N PRO A 197 -12.25 9.33 -7.25
CA PRO A 197 -13.53 9.69 -6.60
C PRO A 197 -14.57 8.55 -6.66
N GLU A 198 -14.51 7.69 -7.68
CA GLU A 198 -15.38 6.53 -7.83
C GLU A 198 -14.85 5.27 -7.11
N THR A 199 -13.79 5.41 -6.30
CA THR A 199 -13.23 4.26 -5.57
C THR A 199 -14.25 3.63 -4.63
N SER A 200 -14.30 2.31 -4.58
CA SER A 200 -15.01 1.58 -3.54
C SER A 200 -14.14 1.45 -2.29
N ILE A 201 -14.76 1.17 -1.16
CA ILE A 201 -14.07 0.88 0.11
C ILE A 201 -14.27 -0.59 0.41
N TYR A 202 -13.20 -1.28 0.78
CA TYR A 202 -13.26 -2.66 1.22
C TYR A 202 -14.09 -2.78 2.50
N GLU A 203 -15.04 -3.70 2.49
CA GLU A 203 -15.84 -4.09 3.64
C GLU A 203 -15.54 -5.56 3.99
N PRO A 204 -15.13 -5.86 5.23
CA PRO A 204 -14.88 -7.24 5.64
C PRO A 204 -16.13 -8.10 5.47
N PRO A 205 -16.01 -9.37 5.08
CA PRO A 205 -17.14 -10.28 5.05
C PRO A 205 -17.87 -10.32 6.39
N GLY A 206 -19.18 -10.10 6.38
CA GLY A 206 -20.03 -10.12 7.58
C GLY A 206 -20.15 -8.79 8.35
N SER A 207 -19.72 -7.66 7.77
CA SER A 207 -19.84 -6.31 8.37
C SER A 207 -21.18 -5.61 8.09
N ALA A 208 -22.19 -6.31 7.56
CA ALA A 208 -23.53 -5.79 7.29
C ALA A 208 -24.47 -5.94 8.48
#